data_ff3c747889dfce4a9baf977bc07b717d
#
_entry.id   ff3c747889dfce4a9baf977bc07b717d
#
_cell.length_a   1.000
_cell.length_b   1.000
_cell.length_c   1.000
_cell.angle_alpha   90.00
_cell.angle_beta   90.00
_cell.angle_gamma   90.00
#
_symmetry.space_group_name_H-M   'P 1'
#
loop_
_entity.id
_entity.type
_entity.pdbx_description
1 polymer ?
#
loop_
_entity_poly.entity_id
_entity_poly.type
_entity_poly.pdbx_seq_one_letter_code
_entity_poly.pdbx_strand_id
1 'polypeptide(L)'
;MHRAVFIASVGFAFVAGCGVARWLPQASAADGMTPQIIHVPELTGDALGPASSTGFRSKMFASADGMTISVQVGNVPKHLHPNTNEMQYIAEGTGTIWLGEKEARVQPGDLVIIPKGTPHGGTKPDSGVFKAIAIKTPPQAPNDMTLLP
;
A
#
# COMPACT_ATOMS: atom_id res chain seq x y z
N MET A 1 44.80 66.47 -45.44
CA MET A 1 43.42 65.95 -45.51
C MET A 1 43.39 64.57 -44.89
N HIS A 2 43.05 64.48 -43.59
CA HIS A 2 43.00 63.20 -42.91
C HIS A 2 41.52 62.86 -42.70
N ARG A 3 41.09 61.75 -43.29
CA ARG A 3 39.74 61.23 -43.09
C ARG A 3 39.77 60.32 -41.86
N ALA A 4 39.06 60.69 -40.82
CA ALA A 4 38.84 59.86 -39.68
C ALA A 4 37.75 58.84 -40.00
N VAL A 5 38.03 57.55 -39.80
CA VAL A 5 37.10 56.46 -39.92
C VAL A 5 36.50 56.20 -38.52
N PHE A 6 35.21 56.47 -38.36
CA PHE A 6 34.46 56.09 -37.12
C PHE A 6 34.10 54.64 -37.25
N ILE A 7 34.60 53.81 -36.33
CA ILE A 7 34.16 52.45 -36.14
C ILE A 7 33.06 52.50 -35.04
N ALA A 8 31.84 52.25 -35.44
CA ALA A 8 30.71 52.08 -34.50
C ALA A 8 30.78 50.68 -33.91
N SER A 9 31.09 50.59 -32.61
CA SER A 9 31.05 49.34 -31.87
C SER A 9 29.59 49.07 -31.47
N VAL A 10 28.99 48.03 -32.05
CA VAL A 10 27.68 47.51 -31.64
C VAL A 10 27.91 46.62 -30.41
N GLY A 11 27.59 47.15 -29.24
CA GLY A 11 27.60 46.39 -28.01
C GLY A 11 26.38 45.45 -27.96
N PHE A 12 26.63 44.15 -28.02
CA PHE A 12 25.63 43.13 -27.70
C PHE A 12 25.43 43.08 -26.17
N ALA A 13 24.32 43.63 -25.70
CA ALA A 13 23.90 43.44 -24.29
C ALA A 13 23.37 42.04 -24.16
N PHE A 14 24.15 41.13 -23.51
CA PHE A 14 23.67 39.85 -23.01
C PHE A 14 22.78 40.11 -21.83
N VAL A 15 21.48 40.02 -22.01
CA VAL A 15 20.52 39.95 -20.90
C VAL A 15 20.67 38.54 -20.31
N ALA A 16 21.42 38.40 -19.23
CA ALA A 16 21.41 37.20 -18.41
C ALA A 16 20.01 37.08 -17.76
N GLY A 17 19.15 36.29 -18.41
CA GLY A 17 17.90 35.85 -17.82
C GLY A 17 18.23 35.01 -16.58
N CYS A 18 18.15 35.60 -15.38
CA CYS A 18 18.08 34.85 -14.14
C CYS A 18 16.79 34.03 -14.17
N GLY A 19 16.86 32.82 -14.72
CA GLY A 19 15.83 31.83 -14.52
C GLY A 19 15.75 31.54 -13.02
N VAL A 20 14.74 32.08 -12.36
CA VAL A 20 14.36 31.62 -11.02
C VAL A 20 13.94 30.18 -11.20
N ALA A 21 14.88 29.24 -11.00
CA ALA A 21 14.52 27.84 -10.81
C ALA A 21 13.55 27.81 -9.64
N ARG A 22 12.25 27.73 -9.95
CA ARG A 22 11.24 27.40 -8.94
C ARG A 22 11.63 26.02 -8.43
N TRP A 23 12.20 25.99 -7.25
CA TRP A 23 12.29 24.78 -6.46
C TRP A 23 10.84 24.38 -6.15
N LEU A 24 10.29 23.50 -6.98
CA LEU A 24 9.12 22.75 -6.56
C LEU A 24 9.61 21.90 -5.39
N PRO A 25 8.91 21.93 -4.24
CA PRO A 25 9.25 21.01 -3.18
C PRO A 25 9.17 19.62 -3.79
N GLN A 26 10.29 18.91 -3.85
CA GLN A 26 10.29 17.48 -4.14
C GLN A 26 9.39 16.88 -3.07
N ALA A 27 8.30 16.21 -3.50
CA ALA A 27 7.50 15.45 -2.58
C ALA A 27 8.46 14.50 -1.87
N SER A 28 8.76 14.77 -0.61
CA SER A 28 9.52 13.85 0.23
C SER A 28 8.73 12.56 0.24
N ALA A 29 9.34 11.46 -0.20
CA ALA A 29 8.76 10.15 0.04
C ALA A 29 8.46 10.10 1.55
N ALA A 30 7.21 9.83 1.91
CA ALA A 30 6.79 9.79 3.30
C ALA A 30 7.74 8.86 4.07
N ASP A 31 8.15 9.27 5.26
CA ASP A 31 9.05 8.48 6.11
C ASP A 31 8.51 7.06 6.23
N GLY A 32 9.32 6.07 5.81
CA GLY A 32 8.97 4.65 5.88
C GLY A 32 8.42 4.02 4.60
N MET A 33 8.13 4.77 3.53
CA MET A 33 7.82 4.20 2.21
C MET A 33 8.99 4.36 1.25
N THR A 34 9.35 3.27 0.56
CA THR A 34 10.31 3.29 -0.54
C THR A 34 9.59 2.89 -1.84
N PRO A 35 9.89 3.56 -2.97
CA PRO A 35 9.35 3.14 -4.27
C PRO A 35 9.76 1.70 -4.58
N GLN A 36 8.77 0.83 -4.82
CA GLN A 36 8.98 -0.58 -5.11
C GLN A 36 7.81 -1.17 -5.90
N ILE A 37 8.08 -2.22 -6.65
CA ILE A 37 7.06 -3.02 -7.32
C ILE A 37 7.01 -4.38 -6.61
N ILE A 38 5.82 -4.79 -6.18
CA ILE A 38 5.58 -6.09 -5.56
C ILE A 38 4.81 -6.98 -6.53
N HIS A 39 5.43 -8.05 -6.98
CA HIS A 39 4.76 -9.06 -7.82
C HIS A 39 3.97 -10.02 -6.92
N VAL A 40 2.75 -9.64 -6.57
CA VAL A 40 1.90 -10.35 -5.59
C VAL A 40 1.66 -11.82 -5.97
N PRO A 41 1.44 -12.21 -7.24
CA PRO A 41 1.28 -13.62 -7.60
C PRO A 41 2.49 -14.49 -7.25
N GLU A 42 3.70 -13.92 -7.29
CA GLU A 42 4.96 -14.63 -7.04
C GLU A 42 5.25 -14.84 -5.53
N LEU A 43 4.53 -14.14 -4.66
CA LEU A 43 4.71 -14.25 -3.22
C LEU A 43 4.07 -15.51 -2.67
N THR A 44 4.89 -16.52 -2.39
CA THR A 44 4.46 -17.80 -1.85
C THR A 44 5.27 -18.21 -0.63
N GLY A 45 4.70 -19.07 0.22
CA GLY A 45 5.40 -19.75 1.29
C GLY A 45 6.32 -18.84 2.11
N ASP A 46 7.60 -19.16 2.14
CA ASP A 46 8.59 -18.50 3.01
C ASP A 46 8.89 -17.05 2.63
N ALA A 47 8.58 -16.63 1.40
CA ALA A 47 8.67 -15.23 0.98
C ALA A 47 7.76 -14.30 1.81
N LEU A 48 6.73 -14.85 2.45
CA LEU A 48 5.77 -14.13 3.29
C LEU A 48 6.07 -14.23 4.79
N GLY A 49 7.17 -14.89 5.17
CA GLY A 49 7.54 -15.09 6.56
C GLY A 49 6.95 -16.37 7.19
N PRO A 50 7.12 -16.58 8.51
CA PRO A 50 6.67 -17.79 9.18
C PRO A 50 5.15 -17.93 9.18
N ALA A 51 4.68 -19.16 9.10
CA ALA A 51 3.27 -19.47 9.24
C ALA A 51 2.83 -19.40 10.72
N SER A 52 1.60 -18.89 10.94
CA SER A 52 0.92 -19.09 12.22
C SER A 52 0.50 -20.56 12.41
N SER A 53 -0.07 -20.87 13.57
CA SER A 53 -0.62 -22.22 13.85
C SER A 53 -1.78 -22.61 12.90
N THR A 54 -2.43 -21.64 12.26
CA THR A 54 -3.50 -21.86 11.27
C THR A 54 -2.99 -21.89 9.83
N GLY A 55 -1.68 -21.80 9.63
CA GLY A 55 -1.07 -21.70 8.29
C GLY A 55 -1.11 -20.30 7.66
N PHE A 56 -1.66 -19.32 8.35
CA PHE A 56 -1.68 -17.94 7.89
C PHE A 56 -0.29 -17.32 7.90
N ARG A 57 0.05 -16.61 6.82
CA ARG A 57 1.29 -15.86 6.64
C ARG A 57 1.00 -14.42 6.25
N SER A 58 1.83 -13.51 6.71
CA SER A 58 1.71 -12.09 6.35
C SER A 58 3.08 -11.44 6.27
N LYS A 59 3.29 -10.63 5.25
CA LYS A 59 4.48 -9.79 5.10
C LYS A 59 4.07 -8.35 4.88
N MET A 60 4.59 -7.47 5.74
CA MET A 60 4.42 -6.02 5.61
C MET A 60 5.43 -5.49 4.60
N PHE A 61 4.96 -4.66 3.67
CA PHE A 61 5.77 -4.01 2.63
C PHE A 61 5.89 -2.51 2.82
N ALA A 62 4.94 -1.89 3.51
CA ALA A 62 4.98 -0.47 3.83
C ALA A 62 4.32 -0.18 5.17
N SER A 63 4.86 0.79 5.90
CA SER A 63 4.29 1.34 7.14
C SER A 63 4.66 2.81 7.20
N ALA A 64 3.71 3.69 6.90
CA ALA A 64 3.88 5.13 6.93
C ALA A 64 2.53 5.85 6.94
N ASP A 65 2.54 7.13 7.30
CA ASP A 65 1.37 8.03 7.25
C ASP A 65 0.11 7.45 7.93
N GLY A 66 0.31 6.72 9.02
CA GLY A 66 -0.78 6.12 9.78
C GLY A 66 -1.44 4.93 9.10
N MET A 67 -0.76 4.25 8.17
CA MET A 67 -1.24 3.03 7.54
C MET A 67 -0.15 1.97 7.39
N THR A 68 -0.57 0.71 7.19
CA THR A 68 0.29 -0.39 6.75
C THR A 68 -0.26 -1.05 5.51
N ILE A 69 0.65 -1.57 4.67
CA ILE A 69 0.31 -2.39 3.51
C ILE A 69 1.03 -3.72 3.64
N SER A 70 0.28 -4.81 3.59
CA SER A 70 0.81 -6.17 3.67
C SER A 70 0.18 -7.09 2.61
N VAL A 71 0.88 -8.17 2.29
CA VAL A 71 0.30 -9.32 1.59
C VAL A 71 0.09 -10.43 2.60
N GLN A 72 -1.09 -11.01 2.58
CA GLN A 72 -1.55 -12.04 3.48
C GLN A 72 -1.94 -13.28 2.69
N VAL A 73 -1.59 -14.46 3.19
CA VAL A 73 -1.96 -15.76 2.57
C VAL A 73 -2.39 -16.73 3.66
N GLY A 74 -3.46 -17.46 3.39
CA GLY A 74 -3.95 -18.52 4.27
C GLY A 74 -5.32 -18.22 4.88
N ASN A 75 -5.72 -19.09 5.79
CA ASN A 75 -7.02 -19.01 6.43
C ASN A 75 -6.92 -18.21 7.74
N VAL A 76 -7.84 -17.29 7.91
CA VAL A 76 -7.89 -16.41 9.08
C VAL A 76 -9.12 -16.78 9.92
N PRO A 77 -8.98 -17.02 11.24
CA PRO A 77 -10.12 -17.19 12.13
C PRO A 77 -11.03 -15.96 12.11
N LYS A 78 -12.29 -16.15 12.47
CA LYS A 78 -13.23 -15.05 12.65
C LYS A 78 -12.74 -14.15 13.80
N HIS A 79 -12.66 -12.86 13.56
CA HIS A 79 -12.16 -11.87 14.51
C HIS A 79 -12.68 -10.46 14.19
N LEU A 80 -12.32 -9.50 15.01
CA LEU A 80 -12.49 -8.07 14.75
C LEU A 80 -11.27 -7.29 15.23
N HIS A 81 -11.10 -6.09 14.65
CA HIS A 81 -10.14 -5.08 15.10
C HIS A 81 -10.89 -3.93 15.77
N PRO A 82 -10.77 -3.74 17.10
CA PRO A 82 -11.49 -2.68 17.81
C PRO A 82 -11.14 -1.26 17.32
N ASN A 83 -9.90 -1.03 16.90
CA ASN A 83 -9.37 0.30 16.62
C ASN A 83 -8.88 0.51 15.18
N THR A 84 -8.75 -0.56 14.38
CA THR A 84 -8.19 -0.53 13.03
C THR A 84 -9.26 -0.77 11.97
N ASN A 85 -9.35 0.11 10.97
CA ASN A 85 -10.06 -0.19 9.72
C ASN A 85 -9.16 -1.04 8.84
N GLU A 86 -9.73 -1.99 8.11
CA GLU A 86 -9.02 -2.82 7.17
C GLU A 86 -9.68 -2.79 5.79
N MET A 87 -8.89 -2.75 4.74
CA MET A 87 -9.33 -2.96 3.37
C MET A 87 -8.53 -4.14 2.81
N GLN A 88 -9.22 -5.08 2.16
CA GLN A 88 -8.59 -6.26 1.55
C GLN A 88 -8.94 -6.32 0.08
N TYR A 89 -7.93 -6.30 -0.79
CA TYR A 89 -8.08 -6.64 -2.19
C TYR A 89 -7.74 -8.13 -2.37
N ILE A 90 -8.73 -8.91 -2.80
CA ILE A 90 -8.55 -10.36 -3.03
C ILE A 90 -7.74 -10.55 -4.31
N ALA A 91 -6.52 -11.05 -4.19
CA ALA A 91 -5.63 -11.31 -5.32
C ALA A 91 -5.76 -12.73 -5.86
N GLU A 92 -5.97 -13.71 -4.95
CA GLU A 92 -6.15 -15.13 -5.31
C GLU A 92 -7.13 -15.80 -4.35
N GLY A 93 -7.77 -16.88 -4.84
CA GLY A 93 -8.72 -17.67 -4.07
C GLY A 93 -10.16 -17.20 -4.23
N THR A 94 -11.06 -18.19 -4.25
CA THR A 94 -12.51 -17.98 -4.29
C THR A 94 -13.14 -18.77 -3.16
N GLY A 95 -14.15 -18.20 -2.50
CA GLY A 95 -14.80 -18.86 -1.37
C GLY A 95 -15.67 -17.91 -0.58
N THR A 96 -15.84 -18.17 0.71
CA THR A 96 -16.59 -17.30 1.62
C THR A 96 -15.70 -16.74 2.71
N ILE A 97 -16.05 -15.54 3.14
CA ILE A 97 -15.51 -14.89 4.34
C ILE A 97 -16.68 -14.46 5.21
N TRP A 98 -16.46 -14.34 6.51
CA TRP A 98 -17.37 -13.65 7.40
C TRP A 98 -17.18 -12.14 7.26
N LEU A 99 -18.28 -11.37 7.11
CA LEU A 99 -18.24 -9.91 7.02
C LEU A 99 -19.47 -9.32 7.71
N GLY A 100 -19.25 -8.67 8.85
CA GLY A 100 -20.32 -8.17 9.72
C GLY A 100 -21.12 -9.31 10.34
N GLU A 101 -22.39 -9.44 9.97
CA GLU A 101 -23.31 -10.43 10.56
C GLU A 101 -23.50 -11.68 9.69
N LYS A 102 -22.85 -11.78 8.54
CA LYS A 102 -23.08 -12.86 7.56
C LYS A 102 -21.83 -13.28 6.82
N GLU A 103 -21.91 -14.46 6.21
CA GLU A 103 -20.94 -14.89 5.21
C GLU A 103 -21.19 -14.18 3.88
N ALA A 104 -20.12 -13.83 3.19
CA ALA A 104 -20.13 -13.23 1.85
C ALA A 104 -19.17 -13.98 0.93
N ARG A 105 -19.58 -14.16 -0.33
CA ARG A 105 -18.71 -14.71 -1.38
C ARG A 105 -17.69 -13.64 -1.78
N VAL A 106 -16.46 -14.09 -2.01
CA VAL A 106 -15.38 -13.28 -2.56
C VAL A 106 -14.58 -14.06 -3.59
N GLN A 107 -14.00 -13.32 -4.51
CA GLN A 107 -13.19 -13.84 -5.61
C GLN A 107 -12.07 -12.84 -5.97
N PRO A 108 -11.08 -13.22 -6.79
CA PRO A 108 -10.05 -12.30 -7.24
C PRO A 108 -10.65 -11.06 -7.93
N GLY A 109 -10.16 -9.89 -7.56
CA GLY A 109 -10.65 -8.58 -8.01
C GLY A 109 -11.60 -7.89 -7.03
N ASP A 110 -12.12 -8.59 -6.03
CA ASP A 110 -12.99 -7.97 -5.03
C ASP A 110 -12.19 -7.10 -4.05
N LEU A 111 -12.75 -5.94 -3.71
CA LEU A 111 -12.29 -5.06 -2.64
C LEU A 111 -13.26 -5.16 -1.45
N VAL A 112 -12.78 -5.66 -0.34
CA VAL A 112 -13.54 -5.79 0.91
C VAL A 112 -13.20 -4.62 1.82
N ILE A 113 -14.22 -3.88 2.26
CA ILE A 113 -14.08 -2.76 3.20
C ILE A 113 -14.56 -3.20 4.57
N ILE A 114 -13.69 -3.13 5.56
CA ILE A 114 -13.90 -3.64 6.91
C ILE A 114 -13.67 -2.50 7.91
N PRO A 115 -14.72 -1.77 8.30
CA PRO A 115 -14.60 -0.77 9.37
C PRO A 115 -14.18 -1.41 10.69
N LYS A 116 -13.47 -0.65 11.52
CA LYS A 116 -13.14 -1.08 12.89
C LYS A 116 -14.36 -1.58 13.65
N GLY A 117 -14.18 -2.59 14.48
CA GLY A 117 -15.26 -3.24 15.22
C GLY A 117 -16.11 -4.23 14.39
N THR A 118 -15.88 -4.35 13.07
CA THR A 118 -16.63 -5.26 12.21
C THR A 118 -16.06 -6.68 12.31
N PRO A 119 -16.86 -7.70 12.70
CA PRO A 119 -16.48 -9.10 12.62
C PRO A 119 -16.12 -9.50 11.18
N HIS A 120 -14.99 -10.16 11.00
CA HIS A 120 -14.54 -10.61 9.68
C HIS A 120 -13.55 -11.79 9.77
N GLY A 121 -13.07 -12.29 8.65
CA GLY A 121 -12.25 -13.50 8.58
C GLY A 121 -13.12 -14.75 8.47
N GLY A 122 -12.86 -15.78 9.27
CA GLY A 122 -13.58 -17.04 9.16
C GLY A 122 -13.54 -17.61 7.73
N THR A 123 -12.40 -17.50 7.08
CA THR A 123 -12.22 -17.76 5.65
C THR A 123 -12.41 -19.23 5.30
N LYS A 124 -13.23 -19.50 4.26
CA LYS A 124 -13.52 -20.83 3.74
C LYS A 124 -13.30 -20.83 2.23
N PRO A 125 -12.07 -21.11 1.75
CA PRO A 125 -11.81 -21.19 0.31
C PRO A 125 -12.48 -22.43 -0.28
N ASP A 126 -12.95 -22.33 -1.53
CA ASP A 126 -13.48 -23.49 -2.28
C ASP A 126 -12.37 -24.50 -2.58
N SER A 127 -11.15 -23.98 -2.82
CA SER A 127 -9.92 -24.76 -2.98
C SER A 127 -8.71 -23.88 -2.68
N GLY A 128 -7.59 -24.49 -2.27
CA GLY A 128 -6.36 -23.77 -1.97
C GLY A 128 -6.48 -22.81 -0.79
N VAL A 129 -5.96 -21.60 -0.94
CA VAL A 129 -5.92 -20.56 0.08
C VAL A 129 -6.28 -19.21 -0.51
N PHE A 130 -6.74 -18.29 0.33
CA PHE A 130 -6.86 -16.90 -0.05
C PHE A 130 -5.49 -16.20 -0.01
N LYS A 131 -5.28 -15.29 -0.99
CA LYS A 131 -4.22 -14.29 -0.96
C LYS A 131 -4.86 -12.92 -1.09
N ALA A 132 -4.52 -12.01 -0.19
CA ALA A 132 -5.05 -10.65 -0.19
C ALA A 132 -3.94 -9.62 0.04
N ILE A 133 -4.13 -8.44 -0.56
CA ILE A 133 -3.42 -7.23 -0.15
C ILE A 133 -4.27 -6.60 0.95
N ALA A 134 -3.70 -6.44 2.15
CA ALA A 134 -4.38 -5.82 3.27
C ALA A 134 -3.78 -4.44 3.56
N ILE A 135 -4.66 -3.45 3.66
CA ILE A 135 -4.33 -2.08 4.06
C ILE A 135 -5.02 -1.83 5.39
N LYS A 136 -4.26 -1.42 6.42
CA LYS A 136 -4.77 -1.15 7.76
C LYS A 136 -4.49 0.28 8.18
N THR A 137 -5.51 0.96 8.70
CA THR A 137 -5.42 2.34 9.16
C THR A 137 -6.32 2.60 10.39
N PRO A 138 -5.78 3.08 11.53
CA PRO A 138 -4.35 3.15 11.83
C PRO A 138 -3.66 1.78 11.76
N PRO A 139 -2.33 1.73 11.80
CA PRO A 139 -1.59 0.46 11.92
C PRO A 139 -2.12 -0.38 13.08
N GLN A 140 -2.33 -1.67 12.84
CA GLN A 140 -2.84 -2.57 13.86
C GLN A 140 -1.83 -2.70 15.01
N ALA A 141 -2.24 -2.36 16.21
CA ALA A 141 -1.45 -2.64 17.41
C ALA A 141 -1.42 -4.14 17.73
N PRO A 142 -0.40 -4.66 18.44
CA PRO A 142 -0.29 -6.09 18.75
C PRO A 142 -1.50 -6.70 19.47
N ASN A 143 -2.24 -5.89 20.25
CA ASN A 143 -3.43 -6.30 21.00
C ASN A 143 -4.76 -5.86 20.34
N ASP A 144 -4.71 -5.33 19.10
CA ASP A 144 -5.88 -4.87 18.37
C ASP A 144 -6.49 -6.00 17.52
N MET A 145 -6.72 -7.15 18.14
CA MET A 145 -7.46 -8.27 17.54
C MET A 145 -8.22 -9.02 18.64
N THR A 146 -9.52 -9.21 18.43
CA THR A 146 -10.37 -10.05 19.28
C THR A 146 -10.89 -11.23 18.46
N LEU A 147 -10.53 -12.45 18.85
CA LEU A 147 -11.05 -13.67 18.22
C LEU A 147 -12.51 -13.85 18.58
N LEU A 148 -13.30 -14.32 17.64
CA LEU A 148 -14.73 -14.59 17.78
C LEU A 148 -15.02 -16.08 17.54
N PRO A 149 -16.08 -16.62 18.17
CA PRO A 149 -16.52 -18.00 17.96
C PRO A 149 -17.01 -18.27 16.53
#